data_8f89b59bd7c9a9e7217f7396aae778b3
#
_entry.id   8f89b59bd7c9a9e7217f7396aae778b3
#
_cell.length_a   1.000
_cell.length_b   1.000
_cell.length_c   1.000
_cell.angle_alpha   90.00
_cell.angle_beta   90.00
_cell.angle_gamma   90.00
#
_symmetry.space_group_name_H-M   'P 1'
#
loop_
_entity.id
_entity.type
_entity.pdbx_description
1 polymer ?
#
loop_
_entity_poly.entity_id
_entity_poly.type
_entity_poly.pdbx_seq_one_letter_code
_entity_poly.pdbx_strand_id
1 'polypeptide(L)'
;MRHRVFITQPVAASAITRLQSLAKVEWNRDAMHIMTQEELITAVRGHDILFCLLSDRVDADVIAAGRSLSLIATMKITPSDIDVAAATARRIPVTVVPPIVTEATADLHFAILLAVARRVVEGDKLLREGIFPGAQSMRLMGAAVWGKTIGLVGGGGRIGRAVARRARGFSMRTLYWGPRRIPEEQERELGLAYVPLDTLLAESDFVSVHAPLKAETFHLIGSREMRLMKPSAFLVNTARGPVVDEQALVEALNERRIAGAALDVFEREPHVERALLAMPNVVLTPHLGSGVTEVREALANVVVDNIAAVIEGRQPPNCWNPEIYAQPQDKRHNG
;
A
#
# COMPACT_ATOMS: atom_id res chain seq x y z
N MET A 1 37.28 -4.05 4.42
CA MET A 1 36.44 -5.29 4.30
C MET A 1 35.24 -4.96 3.42
N ARG A 2 34.72 -5.93 2.67
CA ARG A 2 33.53 -5.72 1.83
C ARG A 2 32.31 -5.76 2.72
N HIS A 3 31.37 -4.79 2.63
CA HIS A 3 30.14 -4.76 3.40
C HIS A 3 29.32 -6.04 3.19
N ARG A 4 28.54 -6.44 4.21
CA ARG A 4 27.65 -7.59 4.20
C ARG A 4 26.21 -7.10 4.24
N VAL A 5 25.44 -7.42 3.19
CA VAL A 5 24.02 -7.06 3.05
C VAL A 5 23.16 -8.30 3.24
N PHE A 6 22.14 -8.20 4.10
CA PHE A 6 21.10 -9.22 4.18
C PHE A 6 19.80 -8.67 3.63
N ILE A 7 19.11 -9.44 2.76
CA ILE A 7 17.82 -9.10 2.19
C ILE A 7 16.77 -10.08 2.74
N THR A 8 15.70 -9.56 3.31
CA THR A 8 14.72 -10.35 4.06
C THR A 8 13.82 -11.22 3.19
N GLN A 9 13.68 -10.91 1.90
CA GLN A 9 12.92 -11.70 0.91
C GLN A 9 13.56 -11.57 -0.47
N PRO A 10 13.23 -12.43 -1.44
CA PRO A 10 13.69 -12.26 -2.80
C PRO A 10 13.24 -10.93 -3.42
N VAL A 11 14.16 -10.26 -4.10
CA VAL A 11 13.92 -9.03 -4.86
C VAL A 11 14.34 -9.21 -6.32
N ALA A 12 14.10 -8.21 -7.17
CA ALA A 12 14.43 -8.25 -8.57
C ALA A 12 15.89 -8.67 -8.80
N ALA A 13 16.13 -9.58 -9.76
CA ALA A 13 17.46 -10.12 -10.05
C ALA A 13 18.48 -9.04 -10.44
N SER A 14 18.03 -7.98 -11.13
CA SER A 14 18.85 -6.81 -11.47
C SER A 14 19.40 -6.12 -10.22
N ALA A 15 18.59 -5.96 -9.18
CA ALA A 15 19.00 -5.37 -7.90
C ALA A 15 20.00 -6.27 -7.15
N ILE A 16 19.76 -7.60 -7.12
CA ILE A 16 20.70 -8.56 -6.51
C ILE A 16 22.05 -8.52 -7.22
N THR A 17 22.07 -8.56 -8.56
CA THR A 17 23.31 -8.50 -9.37
C THR A 17 24.09 -7.22 -9.10
N ARG A 18 23.42 -6.07 -9.05
CA ARG A 18 24.06 -4.79 -8.71
C ARG A 18 24.63 -4.79 -7.29
N LEU A 19 23.90 -5.28 -6.30
CA LEU A 19 24.37 -5.37 -4.91
C LEU A 19 25.58 -6.30 -4.80
N GLN A 20 25.59 -7.42 -5.50
CA GLN A 20 26.72 -8.37 -5.49
C GLN A 20 28.01 -7.77 -6.06
N SER A 21 27.92 -6.75 -6.93
CA SER A 21 29.11 -6.02 -7.38
C SER A 21 29.69 -5.11 -6.28
N LEU A 22 28.86 -4.63 -5.35
CA LEU A 22 29.21 -3.68 -4.29
C LEU A 22 29.56 -4.35 -2.95
N ALA A 23 28.84 -5.42 -2.59
CA ALA A 23 28.86 -6.02 -1.26
C ALA A 23 28.81 -7.56 -1.33
N LYS A 24 29.02 -8.22 -0.17
CA LYS A 24 28.65 -9.62 -0.01
C LYS A 24 27.14 -9.66 0.33
N VAL A 25 26.35 -10.36 -0.49
CA VAL A 25 24.87 -10.36 -0.38
C VAL A 25 24.39 -11.74 0.03
N GLU A 26 23.60 -11.77 1.09
CA GLU A 26 22.86 -12.95 1.54
C GLU A 26 21.37 -12.56 1.57
N TRP A 27 20.46 -13.51 1.29
CA TRP A 27 19.02 -13.25 1.34
C TRP A 27 18.22 -14.49 1.67
N ASN A 28 17.06 -14.27 2.29
CA ASN A 28 16.05 -15.31 2.41
C ASN A 28 15.53 -15.67 1.01
N ARG A 29 15.63 -16.95 0.64
CA ARG A 29 15.23 -17.44 -0.69
C ARG A 29 13.78 -17.86 -0.79
N ASP A 30 13.11 -18.02 0.35
CA ASP A 30 11.70 -18.38 0.39
C ASP A 30 10.83 -17.12 0.26
N ALA A 31 10.18 -16.99 -0.89
CA ALA A 31 9.29 -15.86 -1.18
C ALA A 31 7.98 -15.90 -0.36
N MET A 32 7.64 -17.03 0.24
CA MET A 32 6.43 -17.21 1.04
C MET A 32 6.68 -17.04 2.55
N HIS A 33 7.94 -16.98 2.96
CA HIS A 33 8.32 -16.84 4.36
C HIS A 33 8.56 -15.38 4.72
N ILE A 34 7.79 -14.87 5.70
CA ILE A 34 8.04 -13.60 6.37
C ILE A 34 8.90 -13.89 7.59
N MET A 35 10.07 -13.23 7.68
CA MET A 35 11.01 -13.47 8.76
C MET A 35 10.42 -13.10 10.12
N THR A 36 10.60 -13.99 11.08
CA THR A 36 10.29 -13.74 12.49
C THR A 36 11.27 -12.73 13.08
N GLN A 37 10.93 -12.18 14.24
CA GLN A 37 11.83 -11.29 14.98
C GLN A 37 13.17 -11.97 15.32
N GLU A 38 13.17 -13.25 15.72
CA GLU A 38 14.37 -14.01 16.04
C GLU A 38 15.28 -14.21 14.82
N GLU A 39 14.69 -14.47 13.65
CA GLU A 39 15.43 -14.59 12.40
C GLU A 39 16.03 -13.24 11.98
N LEU A 40 15.29 -12.13 12.14
CA LEU A 40 15.81 -10.78 11.88
C LEU A 40 16.97 -10.45 12.84
N ILE A 41 16.84 -10.76 14.12
CA ILE A 41 17.92 -10.60 15.12
C ILE A 41 19.16 -11.40 14.70
N THR A 42 18.98 -12.62 14.22
CA THR A 42 20.07 -13.48 13.76
C THR A 42 20.73 -12.89 12.51
N ALA A 43 19.93 -12.42 11.56
CA ALA A 43 20.42 -11.80 10.33
C ALA A 43 21.26 -10.54 10.62
N VAL A 44 20.76 -9.61 11.45
CA VAL A 44 21.48 -8.36 11.74
C VAL A 44 22.75 -8.54 12.55
N ARG A 45 22.89 -9.61 13.33
CA ARG A 45 24.15 -9.93 14.04
C ARG A 45 25.31 -10.23 13.09
N GLY A 46 24.99 -10.74 11.92
CA GLY A 46 25.99 -11.16 10.93
C GLY A 46 26.20 -10.17 9.79
N HIS A 47 25.47 -9.06 9.71
CA HIS A 47 25.46 -8.17 8.56
C HIS A 47 25.58 -6.69 8.97
N ASP A 48 26.11 -5.89 8.04
CA ASP A 48 26.31 -4.46 8.22
C ASP A 48 25.12 -3.64 7.69
N ILE A 49 24.35 -4.21 6.76
CA ILE A 49 23.22 -3.57 6.09
C ILE A 49 22.04 -4.53 6.07
N LEU A 50 20.88 -4.06 6.52
CA LEU A 50 19.61 -4.75 6.40
C LEU A 50 18.79 -4.14 5.27
N PHE A 51 18.45 -4.95 4.26
CA PHE A 51 17.46 -4.60 3.24
C PHE A 51 16.14 -5.31 3.57
N CYS A 52 15.19 -4.60 4.16
CA CYS A 52 13.91 -5.13 4.61
C CYS A 52 12.75 -4.75 3.68
N LEU A 53 11.70 -5.57 3.67
CA LEU A 53 10.54 -5.45 2.81
C LEU A 53 9.25 -5.10 3.60
N LEU A 54 8.09 -5.22 2.93
CA LEU A 54 6.83 -4.65 3.41
C LEU A 54 6.33 -5.18 4.75
N SER A 55 6.54 -6.47 5.03
CA SER A 55 6.01 -7.15 6.22
C SER A 55 7.00 -7.26 7.38
N ASP A 56 8.25 -6.78 7.18
CA ASP A 56 9.29 -6.89 8.20
C ASP A 56 9.11 -5.85 9.29
N ARG A 57 9.17 -6.29 10.54
CA ARG A 57 9.14 -5.43 11.72
C ARG A 57 10.54 -5.30 12.31
N VAL A 58 11.14 -4.12 12.17
CA VAL A 58 12.50 -3.82 12.67
C VAL A 58 12.39 -2.94 13.90
N ASP A 59 12.14 -3.55 15.04
CA ASP A 59 12.00 -2.87 16.33
C ASP A 59 13.35 -2.59 17.00
N ALA A 60 13.30 -2.01 18.21
CA ALA A 60 14.48 -1.66 18.99
C ALA A 60 15.37 -2.87 19.29
N ASP A 61 14.80 -4.07 19.51
CA ASP A 61 15.55 -5.27 19.85
C ASP A 61 16.35 -5.78 18.64
N VAL A 62 15.73 -5.78 17.45
CA VAL A 62 16.41 -6.08 16.18
C VAL A 62 17.56 -5.12 15.95
N ILE A 63 17.31 -3.81 16.12
CA ILE A 63 18.32 -2.78 15.95
C ILE A 63 19.46 -2.95 16.95
N ALA A 64 19.15 -3.21 18.23
CA ALA A 64 20.15 -3.40 19.28
C ALA A 64 21.03 -4.62 19.03
N ALA A 65 20.48 -5.70 18.48
CA ALA A 65 21.21 -6.92 18.16
C ALA A 65 22.26 -6.73 17.05
N GLY A 66 22.01 -5.84 16.10
CA GLY A 66 22.90 -5.54 14.97
C GLY A 66 24.03 -4.60 15.34
N ARG A 67 25.07 -5.08 16.05
CA ARG A 67 26.18 -4.22 16.55
C ARG A 67 26.93 -3.51 15.44
N SER A 68 27.12 -4.15 14.28
CA SER A 68 27.79 -3.61 13.10
C SER A 68 26.81 -2.94 12.11
N LEU A 69 25.51 -2.91 12.42
CA LEU A 69 24.50 -2.39 11.51
C LEU A 69 24.74 -0.89 11.24
N SER A 70 24.93 -0.55 9.97
CA SER A 70 25.26 0.78 9.46
C SER A 70 24.16 1.37 8.56
N LEU A 71 23.17 0.57 8.16
CA LEU A 71 22.05 1.01 7.34
C LEU A 71 20.86 0.04 7.51
N ILE A 72 19.66 0.61 7.62
CA ILE A 72 18.39 -0.08 7.42
C ILE A 72 17.74 0.51 6.16
N ALA A 73 17.70 -0.28 5.09
CA ALA A 73 17.13 0.13 3.80
C ALA A 73 15.82 -0.59 3.55
N THR A 74 14.71 0.12 3.37
CA THR A 74 13.40 -0.51 3.13
C THR A 74 12.80 -0.17 1.77
N MET A 75 12.05 -1.12 1.20
CA MET A 75 11.24 -0.89 -0.01
C MET A 75 9.91 -0.19 0.29
N LYS A 76 9.71 0.35 1.49
CA LYS A 76 8.51 1.11 1.88
C LYS A 76 8.67 2.59 1.55
N ILE A 77 7.53 3.25 1.31
CA ILE A 77 7.46 4.72 1.15
C ILE A 77 7.59 5.43 2.51
N THR A 78 7.19 4.75 3.57
CA THR A 78 7.29 5.20 4.96
C THR A 78 7.83 4.07 5.84
N PRO A 79 8.68 4.35 6.84
CA PRO A 79 9.27 3.32 7.70
C PRO A 79 8.35 2.96 8.89
N SER A 80 7.06 2.68 8.64
CA SER A 80 6.02 2.50 9.67
C SER A 80 6.31 1.37 10.66
N ASP A 81 7.08 0.36 10.24
CA ASP A 81 7.38 -0.82 11.05
C ASP A 81 8.87 -0.89 11.45
N ILE A 82 9.55 0.26 11.39
CA ILE A 82 10.94 0.42 11.81
C ILE A 82 10.97 1.39 12.99
N ASP A 83 11.64 1.03 14.08
CA ASP A 83 11.92 1.96 15.17
C ASP A 83 13.00 2.96 14.74
N VAL A 84 12.54 4.02 14.07
CA VAL A 84 13.43 5.09 13.58
C VAL A 84 14.11 5.80 14.72
N ALA A 85 13.49 5.93 15.90
CA ALA A 85 14.09 6.59 17.05
C ALA A 85 15.29 5.79 17.57
N ALA A 86 15.15 4.46 17.71
CA ALA A 86 16.24 3.58 18.10
C ALA A 86 17.38 3.59 17.06
N ALA A 87 17.06 3.58 15.77
CA ALA A 87 18.06 3.70 14.70
C ALA A 87 18.80 5.04 14.75
N THR A 88 18.07 6.15 14.92
CA THR A 88 18.64 7.50 15.02
C THR A 88 19.56 7.66 16.23
N ALA A 89 19.17 7.14 17.40
CA ALA A 89 20.00 7.14 18.61
C ALA A 89 21.35 6.43 18.39
N ARG A 90 21.41 5.44 17.50
CA ARG A 90 22.62 4.72 17.11
C ARG A 90 23.29 5.33 15.87
N ARG A 91 22.81 6.46 15.35
CA ARG A 91 23.26 7.08 14.11
C ARG A 91 23.21 6.14 12.90
N ILE A 92 22.22 5.23 12.86
CA ILE A 92 21.98 4.34 11.75
C ILE A 92 20.98 5.01 10.80
N PRO A 93 21.35 5.28 9.53
CA PRO A 93 20.39 5.78 8.54
C PRO A 93 19.30 4.77 8.29
N VAL A 94 18.07 5.28 8.19
CA VAL A 94 16.91 4.55 7.69
C VAL A 94 16.55 5.14 6.35
N THR A 95 16.47 4.33 5.29
CA THR A 95 16.09 4.81 3.97
C THR A 95 14.77 4.22 3.52
N VAL A 96 14.05 5.01 2.73
CA VAL A 96 12.76 4.67 2.14
C VAL A 96 12.85 4.75 0.60
N VAL A 97 11.74 4.49 -0.09
CA VAL A 97 11.67 4.66 -1.55
C VAL A 97 10.67 5.76 -1.92
N PRO A 98 10.86 6.44 -3.06
CA PRO A 98 9.89 7.41 -3.55
C PRO A 98 8.58 6.73 -3.95
N PRO A 99 7.45 7.47 -3.98
CA PRO A 99 6.12 6.91 -4.21
C PRO A 99 5.82 6.63 -5.70
N ILE A 100 6.63 5.81 -6.33
CA ILE A 100 6.52 5.43 -7.76
C ILE A 100 5.42 4.39 -8.03
N VAL A 101 4.71 3.93 -7.00
CA VAL A 101 3.64 2.93 -7.08
C VAL A 101 2.29 3.49 -7.56
N THR A 102 2.19 4.80 -7.79
CA THR A 102 0.93 5.51 -7.99
C THR A 102 0.10 4.93 -9.15
N GLU A 103 0.71 4.76 -10.32
CA GLU A 103 -0.01 4.28 -11.50
C GLU A 103 -0.38 2.80 -11.37
N ALA A 104 0.53 1.96 -10.88
CA ALA A 104 0.27 0.54 -10.65
C ALA A 104 -0.89 0.31 -9.66
N THR A 105 -0.92 1.08 -8.55
CA THR A 105 -2.02 1.01 -7.58
C THR A 105 -3.35 1.47 -8.20
N ALA A 106 -3.34 2.50 -9.05
CA ALA A 106 -4.54 2.97 -9.73
C ALA A 106 -5.04 1.96 -10.78
N ASP A 107 -4.14 1.21 -11.44
CA ASP A 107 -4.51 0.12 -12.35
C ASP A 107 -5.16 -1.03 -11.58
N LEU A 108 -4.54 -1.48 -10.49
CA LEU A 108 -5.10 -2.52 -9.63
C LEU A 108 -6.47 -2.10 -9.07
N HIS A 109 -6.60 -0.83 -8.66
CA HIS A 109 -7.88 -0.30 -8.18
C HIS A 109 -9.00 -0.55 -9.19
N PHE A 110 -8.82 -0.19 -10.47
CA PHE A 110 -9.82 -0.45 -11.50
C PHE A 110 -9.98 -1.93 -11.81
N ALA A 111 -8.90 -2.73 -11.75
CA ALA A 111 -8.98 -4.18 -11.96
C ALA A 111 -9.92 -4.84 -10.94
N ILE A 112 -9.75 -4.55 -9.64
CA ILE A 112 -10.60 -5.13 -8.59
C ILE A 112 -12.01 -4.50 -8.54
N LEU A 113 -12.15 -3.20 -8.85
CA LEU A 113 -13.43 -2.54 -9.02
C LEU A 113 -14.26 -3.20 -10.12
N LEU A 114 -13.67 -3.41 -11.29
CA LEU A 114 -14.32 -4.10 -12.40
C LEU A 114 -14.61 -5.56 -12.05
N ALA A 115 -13.69 -6.23 -11.37
CA ALA A 115 -13.84 -7.62 -10.96
C ALA A 115 -15.05 -7.80 -10.03
N VAL A 116 -15.23 -6.95 -9.02
CA VAL A 116 -16.38 -7.04 -8.11
C VAL A 116 -17.67 -6.61 -8.78
N ALA A 117 -17.68 -5.49 -9.51
CA ALA A 117 -18.87 -4.98 -10.20
C ALA A 117 -19.41 -5.97 -11.25
N ARG A 118 -18.52 -6.65 -11.96
CA ARG A 118 -18.87 -7.57 -13.06
C ARG A 118 -18.80 -9.04 -12.68
N ARG A 119 -18.59 -9.36 -11.39
CA ARG A 119 -18.54 -10.73 -10.83
C ARG A 119 -17.53 -11.64 -11.56
N VAL A 120 -16.39 -11.06 -11.96
CA VAL A 120 -15.38 -11.75 -12.78
C VAL A 120 -14.79 -12.95 -12.03
N VAL A 121 -14.40 -12.77 -10.76
CA VAL A 121 -13.80 -13.84 -9.93
C VAL A 121 -14.79 -14.99 -9.71
N GLU A 122 -16.05 -14.69 -9.46
CA GLU A 122 -17.11 -15.71 -9.32
C GLU A 122 -17.33 -16.46 -10.64
N GLY A 123 -17.37 -15.75 -11.76
CA GLY A 123 -17.51 -16.34 -13.08
C GLY A 123 -16.33 -17.26 -13.44
N ASP A 124 -15.11 -16.84 -13.19
CA ASP A 124 -13.89 -17.64 -13.39
C ASP A 124 -13.94 -18.94 -12.54
N LYS A 125 -14.30 -18.81 -11.26
CA LYS A 125 -14.40 -19.94 -10.35
C LYS A 125 -15.41 -20.98 -10.85
N LEU A 126 -16.62 -20.55 -11.20
CA LEU A 126 -17.65 -21.46 -11.73
C LEU A 126 -17.19 -22.20 -12.99
N LEU A 127 -16.52 -21.48 -13.89
CA LEU A 127 -16.03 -22.07 -15.13
C LEU A 127 -14.92 -23.12 -14.87
N ARG A 128 -14.03 -22.87 -13.92
CA ARG A 128 -13.00 -23.84 -13.49
C ARG A 128 -13.59 -25.07 -12.80
N GLU A 129 -14.75 -24.92 -12.15
CA GLU A 129 -15.54 -26.01 -11.58
C GLU A 129 -16.34 -26.79 -12.66
N GLY A 130 -16.21 -26.46 -13.93
CA GLY A 130 -16.91 -27.10 -15.05
C GLY A 130 -18.37 -26.66 -15.20
N ILE A 131 -18.77 -25.58 -14.53
CA ILE A 131 -20.17 -25.11 -14.52
C ILE A 131 -20.38 -24.07 -15.60
N PHE A 132 -20.73 -24.49 -16.81
CA PHE A 132 -21.09 -23.59 -17.91
C PHE A 132 -22.31 -24.11 -18.67
N PRO A 133 -23.53 -23.78 -18.24
CA PRO A 133 -24.75 -24.22 -18.91
C PRO A 133 -25.10 -23.40 -20.18
N GLY A 134 -24.15 -22.62 -20.70
CA GLY A 134 -24.37 -21.65 -21.78
C GLY A 134 -24.65 -20.24 -21.23
N ALA A 135 -24.69 -19.25 -22.13
CA ALA A 135 -25.02 -17.86 -21.78
C ALA A 135 -26.49 -17.74 -21.36
N GLN A 136 -26.72 -17.32 -20.12
CA GLN A 136 -28.05 -17.17 -19.55
C GLN A 136 -28.29 -15.70 -19.13
N SER A 137 -29.44 -15.14 -19.53
CA SER A 137 -29.75 -13.71 -19.40
C SER A 137 -29.78 -13.22 -17.94
N MET A 138 -30.12 -14.07 -16.98
CA MET A 138 -30.29 -13.69 -15.57
C MET A 138 -29.16 -14.20 -14.65
N ARG A 139 -28.17 -14.91 -15.20
CA ARG A 139 -27.08 -15.47 -14.41
C ARG A 139 -25.91 -14.48 -14.33
N LEU A 140 -25.27 -14.36 -13.14
CA LEU A 140 -24.09 -13.53 -12.89
C LEU A 140 -24.26 -12.06 -13.33
N MET A 141 -25.49 -11.53 -13.22
CA MET A 141 -25.73 -10.12 -13.49
C MET A 141 -24.90 -9.28 -12.53
N GLY A 142 -24.09 -8.39 -13.09
CA GLY A 142 -23.29 -7.41 -12.36
C GLY A 142 -23.85 -6.00 -12.52
N ALA A 143 -23.10 -5.03 -11.98
CA ALA A 143 -23.38 -3.61 -12.11
C ALA A 143 -22.62 -2.99 -13.29
N ALA A 144 -23.22 -1.97 -13.92
CA ALA A 144 -22.53 -1.10 -14.86
C ALA A 144 -21.49 -0.24 -14.13
N VAL A 145 -20.38 0.05 -14.79
CA VAL A 145 -19.34 0.97 -14.28
C VAL A 145 -19.37 2.27 -15.07
N TRP A 146 -19.59 2.20 -16.41
CA TRP A 146 -19.65 3.40 -17.24
C TRP A 146 -20.82 4.30 -16.85
N GLY A 147 -20.59 5.61 -16.87
CA GLY A 147 -21.61 6.62 -16.58
C GLY A 147 -22.06 6.67 -15.10
N LYS A 148 -21.45 5.87 -14.22
CA LYS A 148 -21.74 5.82 -12.79
C LYS A 148 -20.96 6.88 -12.03
N THR A 149 -21.32 7.10 -10.78
CA THR A 149 -20.61 8.02 -9.88
C THR A 149 -19.58 7.25 -9.03
N ILE A 150 -18.34 7.73 -9.06
CA ILE A 150 -17.28 7.27 -8.16
C ILE A 150 -16.94 8.37 -7.15
N GLY A 151 -16.93 8.03 -5.86
CA GLY A 151 -16.54 8.91 -4.76
C GLY A 151 -15.16 8.54 -4.23
N LEU A 152 -14.21 9.46 -4.31
CA LEU A 152 -12.82 9.25 -3.91
C LEU A 152 -12.55 9.85 -2.53
N VAL A 153 -12.54 9.03 -1.50
CA VAL A 153 -12.18 9.41 -0.12
C VAL A 153 -10.66 9.58 -0.05
N GLY A 154 -10.17 10.82 0.06
CA GLY A 154 -8.75 11.15 -0.12
C GLY A 154 -8.35 11.39 -1.58
N GLY A 155 -9.32 11.70 -2.46
CA GLY A 155 -9.15 11.82 -3.91
C GLY A 155 -8.18 12.90 -4.38
N GLY A 156 -7.88 13.91 -3.57
CA GLY A 156 -6.85 14.92 -3.86
C GLY A 156 -5.41 14.39 -3.81
N GLY A 157 -5.17 13.18 -3.28
CA GLY A 157 -3.87 12.54 -3.21
C GLY A 157 -3.40 11.99 -4.57
N ARG A 158 -2.14 11.53 -4.64
CA ARG A 158 -1.51 11.00 -5.87
C ARG A 158 -2.33 9.88 -6.51
N ILE A 159 -2.67 8.84 -5.73
CA ILE A 159 -3.43 7.68 -6.23
C ILE A 159 -4.84 8.10 -6.60
N GLY A 160 -5.54 8.89 -5.77
CA GLY A 160 -6.88 9.38 -6.08
C GLY A 160 -6.95 10.15 -7.40
N ARG A 161 -5.97 11.02 -7.69
CA ARG A 161 -5.86 11.73 -8.98
C ARG A 161 -5.61 10.76 -10.16
N ALA A 162 -4.79 9.72 -9.96
CA ALA A 162 -4.55 8.72 -10.99
C ALA A 162 -5.80 7.87 -11.26
N VAL A 163 -6.57 7.56 -10.24
CA VAL A 163 -7.88 6.90 -10.35
C VAL A 163 -8.88 7.81 -11.07
N ALA A 164 -8.92 9.12 -10.74
CA ALA A 164 -9.79 10.08 -11.41
C ALA A 164 -9.53 10.16 -12.92
N ARG A 165 -8.24 10.16 -13.34
CA ARG A 165 -7.91 10.11 -14.79
C ARG A 165 -8.48 8.88 -15.49
N ARG A 166 -8.44 7.70 -14.83
CA ARG A 166 -9.00 6.45 -15.38
C ARG A 166 -10.53 6.46 -15.39
N ALA A 167 -11.15 7.01 -14.36
CA ALA A 167 -12.61 7.13 -14.25
C ALA A 167 -13.22 7.89 -15.46
N ARG A 168 -12.51 8.88 -15.99
CA ARG A 168 -12.94 9.59 -17.22
C ARG A 168 -13.08 8.66 -18.43
N GLY A 169 -12.21 7.65 -18.56
CA GLY A 169 -12.30 6.65 -19.64
C GLY A 169 -13.57 5.80 -19.57
N PHE A 170 -14.18 5.71 -18.39
CA PHE A 170 -15.46 5.07 -18.15
C PHE A 170 -16.63 6.06 -18.13
N SER A 171 -16.42 7.32 -18.51
CA SER A 171 -17.44 8.39 -18.45
C SER A 171 -18.06 8.53 -17.05
N MET A 172 -17.31 8.25 -15.99
CA MET A 172 -17.82 8.35 -14.62
C MET A 172 -17.85 9.81 -14.15
N ARG A 173 -18.91 10.16 -13.40
CA ARG A 173 -18.91 11.35 -12.57
C ARG A 173 -18.01 11.11 -11.37
N THR A 174 -17.02 11.97 -11.14
CA THR A 174 -16.03 11.76 -10.07
C THR A 174 -16.19 12.81 -8.97
N LEU A 175 -16.62 12.36 -7.80
CA LEU A 175 -16.66 13.16 -6.58
C LEU A 175 -15.40 12.89 -5.76
N TYR A 176 -14.95 13.88 -4.99
CA TYR A 176 -13.87 13.63 -4.03
C TYR A 176 -14.07 14.40 -2.73
N TRP A 177 -13.50 13.83 -1.69
CA TRP A 177 -13.37 14.44 -0.37
C TRP A 177 -11.94 14.29 0.14
N GLY A 178 -11.52 15.22 0.97
CA GLY A 178 -10.25 15.19 1.70
C GLY A 178 -10.14 16.40 2.62
N PRO A 179 -9.15 16.44 3.53
CA PRO A 179 -8.99 17.53 4.50
C PRO A 179 -8.66 18.87 3.85
N ARG A 180 -8.22 18.85 2.60
CA ARG A 180 -7.95 20.06 1.79
C ARG A 180 -8.51 19.87 0.39
N ARG A 181 -9.24 20.89 -0.07
CA ARG A 181 -9.65 20.99 -1.47
C ARG A 181 -8.42 21.27 -2.34
N ILE A 182 -8.32 20.60 -3.48
CA ILE A 182 -7.26 20.91 -4.46
C ILE A 182 -7.62 22.17 -5.24
N PRO A 183 -6.65 22.82 -5.94
CA PRO A 183 -6.93 23.99 -6.77
C PRO A 183 -8.00 23.70 -7.84
N GLU A 184 -8.88 24.67 -8.07
CA GLU A 184 -10.01 24.53 -9.03
C GLU A 184 -9.56 24.21 -10.46
N GLU A 185 -8.38 24.68 -10.85
CA GLU A 185 -7.81 24.34 -12.16
C GLU A 185 -7.54 22.83 -12.26
N GLN A 186 -6.99 22.23 -11.22
CA GLN A 186 -6.74 20.78 -11.15
C GLN A 186 -8.04 19.98 -11.06
N GLU A 187 -9.07 20.50 -10.37
CA GLU A 187 -10.41 19.88 -10.36
C GLU A 187 -10.98 19.83 -11.78
N ARG A 188 -10.89 20.92 -12.52
CA ARG A 188 -11.36 21.00 -13.92
C ARG A 188 -10.58 20.07 -14.84
N GLU A 189 -9.26 20.06 -14.73
CA GLU A 189 -8.39 19.18 -15.51
C GLU A 189 -8.72 17.71 -15.29
N LEU A 190 -8.92 17.31 -14.02
CA LEU A 190 -9.17 15.93 -13.62
C LEU A 190 -10.66 15.54 -13.69
N GLY A 191 -11.56 16.49 -13.88
CA GLY A 191 -13.00 16.26 -13.85
C GLY A 191 -13.51 15.89 -12.45
N LEU A 192 -12.89 16.46 -11.40
CA LEU A 192 -13.21 16.21 -10.00
C LEU A 192 -14.17 17.25 -9.42
N ALA A 193 -15.14 16.85 -8.62
CA ALA A 193 -15.99 17.74 -7.85
C ALA A 193 -15.79 17.50 -6.33
N TYR A 194 -15.35 18.55 -5.61
CA TYR A 194 -15.23 18.49 -4.15
C TYR A 194 -16.59 18.55 -3.48
N VAL A 195 -16.85 17.60 -2.59
CA VAL A 195 -18.10 17.54 -1.81
C VAL A 195 -17.81 17.11 -0.36
N PRO A 196 -18.71 17.39 0.59
CA PRO A 196 -18.65 16.81 1.93
C PRO A 196 -18.68 15.28 1.89
N LEU A 197 -18.07 14.62 2.89
CA LEU A 197 -17.98 13.14 2.94
C LEU A 197 -19.37 12.48 2.87
N ASP A 198 -20.33 12.97 3.63
CA ASP A 198 -21.68 12.40 3.66
C ASP A 198 -22.36 12.47 2.27
N THR A 199 -22.19 13.59 1.57
CA THR A 199 -22.68 13.74 0.17
C THR A 199 -21.98 12.76 -0.77
N LEU A 200 -20.65 12.63 -0.65
CA LEU A 200 -19.88 11.66 -1.44
C LEU A 200 -20.43 10.25 -1.26
N LEU A 201 -20.63 9.83 -0.01
CA LEU A 201 -21.11 8.49 0.32
C LEU A 201 -22.54 8.24 -0.24
N ALA A 202 -23.44 9.22 -0.07
CA ALA A 202 -24.82 9.10 -0.51
C ALA A 202 -25.01 9.11 -2.03
N GLU A 203 -24.15 9.84 -2.77
CA GLU A 203 -24.29 9.97 -4.22
C GLU A 203 -23.49 8.94 -5.02
N SER A 204 -22.51 8.26 -4.41
CA SER A 204 -21.62 7.35 -5.13
C SER A 204 -22.21 5.97 -5.36
N ASP A 205 -21.96 5.41 -6.53
CA ASP A 205 -22.18 4.01 -6.86
C ASP A 205 -20.94 3.16 -6.53
N PHE A 206 -19.76 3.80 -6.51
CA PHE A 206 -18.50 3.22 -6.06
C PHE A 206 -17.83 4.19 -5.08
N VAL A 207 -17.58 3.74 -3.85
CA VAL A 207 -16.82 4.50 -2.84
C VAL A 207 -15.40 3.93 -2.81
N SER A 208 -14.43 4.78 -3.06
CA SER A 208 -13.03 4.39 -3.22
C SER A 208 -12.17 5.08 -2.17
N VAL A 209 -11.41 4.29 -1.40
CA VAL A 209 -10.58 4.77 -0.30
C VAL A 209 -9.13 4.99 -0.77
N HIS A 210 -8.65 6.23 -0.60
CA HIS A 210 -7.28 6.68 -0.92
C HIS A 210 -6.66 7.52 0.22
N ALA A 211 -7.35 7.61 1.35
CA ALA A 211 -6.85 8.31 2.53
C ALA A 211 -5.66 7.55 3.15
N PRO A 212 -4.57 8.25 3.56
CA PRO A 212 -3.50 7.62 4.32
C PRO A 212 -4.00 7.24 5.72
N LEU A 213 -3.40 6.21 6.33
CA LEU A 213 -3.68 5.87 7.72
C LEU A 213 -3.02 6.89 8.67
N LYS A 214 -3.84 7.50 9.50
CA LYS A 214 -3.48 8.42 10.58
C LYS A 214 -4.49 8.26 11.72
N ALA A 215 -4.26 8.90 12.87
CA ALA A 215 -5.23 8.88 13.96
C ALA A 215 -6.63 9.36 13.51
N GLU A 216 -6.69 10.42 12.68
CA GLU A 216 -7.96 11.02 12.22
C GLU A 216 -8.63 10.22 11.11
N THR A 217 -7.94 9.24 10.51
CA THR A 217 -8.48 8.40 9.43
C THR A 217 -8.61 6.93 9.83
N PHE A 218 -8.29 6.60 11.08
CA PHE A 218 -8.57 5.29 11.63
C PHE A 218 -10.09 5.09 11.71
N HIS A 219 -10.60 4.02 11.08
CA HIS A 219 -12.03 3.71 10.95
C HIS A 219 -12.87 4.88 10.38
N LEU A 220 -12.25 5.67 9.47
CA LEU A 220 -12.94 6.77 8.79
C LEU A 220 -14.21 6.31 8.06
N ILE A 221 -14.20 5.08 7.53
CA ILE A 221 -15.36 4.44 6.91
C ILE A 221 -15.82 3.33 7.87
N GLY A 222 -16.72 3.69 8.76
CA GLY A 222 -17.32 2.79 9.74
C GLY A 222 -18.78 2.51 9.46
N SER A 223 -19.47 1.96 10.47
CA SER A 223 -20.88 1.58 10.38
C SER A 223 -21.81 2.77 10.03
N ARG A 224 -21.51 4.00 10.54
CA ARG A 224 -22.26 5.20 10.17
C ARG A 224 -22.11 5.53 8.68
N GLU A 225 -20.90 5.54 8.18
CA GLU A 225 -20.56 5.90 6.81
C GLU A 225 -21.16 4.88 5.82
N MET A 226 -21.09 3.59 6.14
CA MET A 226 -21.69 2.54 5.31
C MET A 226 -23.23 2.63 5.26
N ARG A 227 -23.89 3.15 6.31
CA ARG A 227 -25.33 3.42 6.28
C ARG A 227 -25.72 4.58 5.35
N LEU A 228 -24.80 5.49 5.04
CA LEU A 228 -25.03 6.59 4.09
C LEU A 228 -24.86 6.14 2.64
N MET A 229 -24.17 5.02 2.40
CA MET A 229 -23.97 4.50 1.05
C MET A 229 -25.28 3.96 0.44
N LYS A 230 -25.35 3.97 -0.88
CA LYS A 230 -26.48 3.33 -1.61
C LYS A 230 -26.43 1.81 -1.36
N PRO A 231 -27.59 1.13 -1.25
CA PRO A 231 -27.60 -0.36 -1.19
C PRO A 231 -26.99 -1.04 -2.39
N SER A 232 -26.95 -0.35 -3.54
CA SER A 232 -26.30 -0.82 -4.77
C SER A 232 -24.81 -0.44 -4.88
N ALA A 233 -24.25 0.27 -3.90
CA ALA A 233 -22.88 0.76 -3.96
C ALA A 233 -21.85 -0.33 -3.61
N PHE A 234 -20.64 -0.15 -4.13
CA PHE A 234 -19.48 -0.98 -3.83
C PHE A 234 -18.43 -0.15 -3.09
N LEU A 235 -17.77 -0.76 -2.10
CA LEU A 235 -16.60 -0.18 -1.42
C LEU A 235 -15.32 -0.77 -2.02
N VAL A 236 -14.34 0.11 -2.36
CA VAL A 236 -13.03 -0.32 -2.86
C VAL A 236 -11.93 0.27 -1.99
N ASN A 237 -11.06 -0.58 -1.45
CA ASN A 237 -9.93 -0.13 -0.62
C ASN A 237 -8.60 -0.67 -1.15
N THR A 238 -7.78 0.23 -1.68
CA THR A 238 -6.38 0.00 -2.08
C THR A 238 -5.43 0.93 -1.33
N ALA A 239 -5.87 1.52 -0.20
CA ALA A 239 -5.08 2.45 0.58
C ALA A 239 -4.43 1.77 1.80
N ARG A 240 -5.17 1.67 2.91
CA ARG A 240 -4.76 0.97 4.14
C ARG A 240 -5.98 0.33 4.78
N GLY A 241 -5.83 -0.90 5.27
CA GLY A 241 -6.93 -1.66 5.90
C GLY A 241 -7.64 -0.88 7.00
N PRO A 242 -6.92 -0.39 8.04
CA PRO A 242 -7.56 0.27 9.19
C PRO A 242 -8.24 1.63 8.91
N VAL A 243 -8.25 2.11 7.67
CA VAL A 243 -9.08 3.27 7.28
C VAL A 243 -10.57 2.87 7.17
N VAL A 244 -10.82 1.59 6.95
CA VAL A 244 -12.16 0.98 6.96
C VAL A 244 -12.26 0.13 8.22
N ASP A 245 -13.35 0.27 8.96
CA ASP A 245 -13.72 -0.66 10.03
C ASP A 245 -14.15 -1.99 9.39
N GLU A 246 -13.27 -2.98 9.46
CA GLU A 246 -13.45 -4.28 8.79
C GLU A 246 -14.63 -5.07 9.37
N GLN A 247 -14.88 -4.94 10.70
CA GLN A 247 -16.04 -5.57 11.34
C GLN A 247 -17.35 -4.93 10.85
N ALA A 248 -17.40 -3.60 10.80
CA ALA A 248 -18.57 -2.88 10.28
C ALA A 248 -18.81 -3.19 8.79
N LEU A 249 -17.73 -3.41 8.00
CA LEU A 249 -17.85 -3.84 6.60
C LEU A 249 -18.47 -5.23 6.49
N VAL A 250 -18.04 -6.19 7.32
CA VAL A 250 -18.64 -7.54 7.36
C VAL A 250 -20.12 -7.48 7.66
N GLU A 251 -20.52 -6.67 8.64
CA GLU A 251 -21.93 -6.47 9.00
C GLU A 251 -22.72 -5.86 7.83
N ALA A 252 -22.19 -4.79 7.21
CA ALA A 252 -22.85 -4.11 6.10
C ALA A 252 -23.05 -5.04 4.88
N LEU A 253 -22.08 -5.92 4.59
CA LEU A 253 -22.17 -6.90 3.52
C LEU A 253 -23.19 -8.01 3.82
N ASN A 254 -23.18 -8.55 5.04
CA ASN A 254 -24.13 -9.58 5.48
C ASN A 254 -25.57 -9.06 5.44
N GLU A 255 -25.81 -7.82 5.87
CA GLU A 255 -27.11 -7.18 5.87
C GLU A 255 -27.51 -6.61 4.50
N ARG A 256 -26.63 -6.76 3.48
CA ARG A 256 -26.83 -6.20 2.13
C ARG A 256 -27.08 -4.68 2.15
N ARG A 257 -26.45 -3.97 3.08
CA ARG A 257 -26.46 -2.50 3.13
C ARG A 257 -25.68 -1.89 1.98
N ILE A 258 -24.65 -2.62 1.48
CA ILE A 258 -23.92 -2.34 0.26
C ILE A 258 -23.88 -3.60 -0.61
N ALA A 259 -23.68 -3.42 -1.90
CA ALA A 259 -23.72 -4.52 -2.86
C ALA A 259 -22.49 -5.44 -2.79
N GLY A 260 -21.33 -4.90 -2.46
CA GLY A 260 -20.09 -5.68 -2.40
C GLY A 260 -18.88 -4.82 -2.04
N ALA A 261 -17.72 -5.47 -1.94
CA ALA A 261 -16.45 -4.80 -1.68
C ALA A 261 -15.30 -5.40 -2.50
N ALA A 262 -14.27 -4.57 -2.75
CA ALA A 262 -13.01 -5.01 -3.33
C ALA A 262 -11.84 -4.48 -2.49
N LEU A 263 -11.05 -5.38 -1.93
CA LEU A 263 -10.04 -5.05 -0.93
C LEU A 263 -8.67 -5.58 -1.36
N ASP A 264 -7.67 -4.71 -1.38
CA ASP A 264 -6.25 -5.07 -1.56
C ASP A 264 -5.48 -5.02 -0.24
N VAL A 265 -6.09 -4.44 0.80
CA VAL A 265 -5.50 -4.20 2.12
C VAL A 265 -6.48 -4.56 3.23
N PHE A 266 -5.95 -5.01 4.38
CA PHE A 266 -6.72 -5.53 5.51
C PHE A 266 -6.30 -4.86 6.81
N GLU A 267 -7.20 -4.89 7.80
CA GLU A 267 -6.96 -4.21 9.07
C GLU A 267 -5.81 -4.82 9.88
N ARG A 268 -5.62 -6.14 9.78
CA ARG A 268 -4.62 -6.91 10.55
C ARG A 268 -3.74 -7.78 9.67
N GLU A 269 -3.23 -7.21 8.56
CA GLU A 269 -2.32 -7.96 7.68
C GLU A 269 -1.20 -8.68 8.44
N PRO A 270 -0.88 -9.94 8.10
CA PRO A 270 -1.38 -10.72 6.96
C PRO A 270 -2.70 -11.45 7.21
N HIS A 271 -3.37 -11.25 8.35
CA HIS A 271 -4.65 -11.87 8.65
C HIS A 271 -5.79 -11.17 7.93
N VAL A 272 -6.65 -11.96 7.30
CA VAL A 272 -7.88 -11.52 6.66
C VAL A 272 -9.07 -12.06 7.47
N GLU A 273 -10.09 -11.23 7.69
CA GLU A 273 -11.29 -11.64 8.39
C GLU A 273 -11.98 -12.80 7.65
N ARG A 274 -12.20 -13.92 8.36
CA ARG A 274 -12.72 -15.16 7.76
C ARG A 274 -14.06 -14.99 7.07
N ALA A 275 -14.91 -14.10 7.57
CA ALA A 275 -16.20 -13.81 6.97
C ALA A 275 -16.04 -13.28 5.55
N LEU A 276 -15.07 -12.38 5.30
CA LEU A 276 -14.81 -11.83 3.96
C LEU A 276 -14.36 -12.90 2.96
N LEU A 277 -13.59 -13.89 3.39
CA LEU A 277 -13.13 -15.00 2.55
C LEU A 277 -14.27 -15.86 1.99
N ALA A 278 -15.40 -15.91 2.69
CA ALA A 278 -16.56 -16.71 2.31
C ALA A 278 -17.58 -15.92 1.47
N MET A 279 -17.47 -14.60 1.35
CA MET A 279 -18.47 -13.76 0.68
C MET A 279 -18.28 -13.73 -0.84
N PRO A 280 -19.27 -14.15 -1.65
CA PRO A 280 -19.15 -14.16 -3.12
C PRO A 280 -19.16 -12.76 -3.74
N ASN A 281 -19.68 -11.76 -3.03
CA ASN A 281 -19.74 -10.35 -3.44
C ASN A 281 -18.52 -9.55 -2.96
N VAL A 282 -17.43 -10.23 -2.58
CA VAL A 282 -16.18 -9.60 -2.18
C VAL A 282 -15.03 -10.10 -3.08
N VAL A 283 -14.21 -9.17 -3.56
CA VAL A 283 -12.96 -9.46 -4.28
C VAL A 283 -11.79 -9.08 -3.39
N LEU A 284 -10.86 -10.01 -3.21
CA LEU A 284 -9.71 -9.85 -2.31
C LEU A 284 -8.41 -10.03 -3.08
N THR A 285 -7.43 -9.17 -2.83
CA THR A 285 -6.06 -9.30 -3.34
C THR A 285 -5.04 -9.10 -2.22
N PRO A 286 -3.92 -9.85 -2.20
CA PRO A 286 -2.98 -9.85 -1.08
C PRO A 286 -1.95 -8.71 -1.20
N HIS A 287 -2.40 -7.45 -1.05
CA HIS A 287 -1.59 -6.22 -1.08
C HIS A 287 -0.75 -6.10 -2.36
N LEU A 288 -1.41 -6.16 -3.51
CA LEU A 288 -0.80 -6.13 -4.85
C LEU A 288 -0.65 -4.73 -5.44
N GLY A 289 -0.96 -3.65 -4.74
CA GLY A 289 -0.93 -2.28 -5.27
C GLY A 289 0.37 -1.89 -5.97
N SER A 290 1.52 -2.43 -5.54
CA SER A 290 2.82 -2.27 -6.21
C SER A 290 3.25 -3.50 -7.01
N GLY A 291 2.39 -4.49 -7.19
CA GLY A 291 2.70 -5.81 -7.75
C GLY A 291 2.92 -5.83 -9.27
N VAL A 292 3.63 -4.87 -9.81
CA VAL A 292 4.00 -4.75 -11.22
C VAL A 292 5.51 -4.95 -11.35
N THR A 293 5.94 -5.76 -12.31
CA THR A 293 7.36 -6.14 -12.49
C THR A 293 8.27 -4.91 -12.57
N GLU A 294 7.95 -3.97 -13.43
CA GLU A 294 8.72 -2.75 -13.66
C GLU A 294 8.80 -1.87 -12.40
N VAL A 295 7.71 -1.80 -11.65
CA VAL A 295 7.65 -1.02 -10.40
C VAL A 295 8.48 -1.69 -9.31
N ARG A 296 8.34 -3.01 -9.12
CA ARG A 296 9.11 -3.77 -8.12
C ARG A 296 10.61 -3.74 -8.44
N GLU A 297 10.97 -3.82 -9.71
CA GLU A 297 12.34 -3.69 -10.16
C GLU A 297 12.90 -2.28 -9.90
N ALA A 298 12.16 -1.23 -10.26
CA ALA A 298 12.54 0.14 -9.99
C ALA A 298 12.69 0.43 -8.49
N LEU A 299 11.74 -0.03 -7.65
CA LEU A 299 11.82 0.11 -6.19
C LEU A 299 13.07 -0.57 -5.61
N ALA A 300 13.35 -1.81 -6.01
CA ALA A 300 14.52 -2.54 -5.55
C ALA A 300 15.82 -1.82 -5.95
N ASN A 301 15.88 -1.28 -7.16
CA ASN A 301 17.05 -0.53 -7.64
C ASN A 301 17.24 0.81 -6.89
N VAL A 302 16.18 1.51 -6.50
CA VAL A 302 16.27 2.69 -5.61
C VAL A 302 16.87 2.31 -4.26
N VAL A 303 16.50 1.16 -3.69
CA VAL A 303 17.12 0.68 -2.44
C VAL A 303 18.61 0.41 -2.65
N VAL A 304 19.00 -0.17 -3.81
CA VAL A 304 20.41 -0.37 -4.15
C VAL A 304 21.16 0.97 -4.23
N ASP A 305 20.56 2.02 -4.80
CA ASP A 305 21.18 3.35 -4.86
C ASP A 305 21.41 3.94 -3.46
N ASN A 306 20.46 3.75 -2.54
CA ASN A 306 20.62 4.15 -1.14
C ASN A 306 21.77 3.36 -0.46
N ILE A 307 21.83 2.06 -0.67
CA ILE A 307 22.89 1.19 -0.13
C ILE A 307 24.26 1.58 -0.70
N ALA A 308 24.35 1.80 -2.00
CA ALA A 308 25.58 2.21 -2.67
C ALA A 308 26.13 3.52 -2.10
N ALA A 309 25.26 4.52 -1.90
CA ALA A 309 25.66 5.78 -1.31
C ALA A 309 26.29 5.62 0.10
N VAL A 310 25.69 4.77 0.95
CA VAL A 310 26.24 4.49 2.29
C VAL A 310 27.56 3.75 2.23
N ILE A 311 27.71 2.75 1.34
CA ILE A 311 28.96 2.02 1.13
C ILE A 311 30.09 2.98 0.68
N GLU A 312 29.76 4.00 -0.11
CA GLU A 312 30.68 5.02 -0.59
C GLU A 312 30.90 6.16 0.42
N GLY A 313 30.37 6.08 1.63
CA GLY A 313 30.48 7.10 2.68
C GLY A 313 29.67 8.37 2.42
N ARG A 314 28.67 8.30 1.52
CA ARG A 314 27.79 9.42 1.20
C ARG A 314 26.44 9.28 1.91
N GLN A 315 25.76 10.41 2.13
CA GLN A 315 24.37 10.40 2.57
C GLN A 315 23.48 9.76 1.50
N PRO A 316 22.63 8.78 1.85
CA PRO A 316 21.72 8.16 0.90
C PRO A 316 20.63 9.16 0.43
N PRO A 317 20.23 9.09 -0.85
CA PRO A 317 19.27 10.04 -1.44
C PRO A 317 17.92 10.08 -0.74
N ASN A 318 17.45 8.94 -0.22
CA ASN A 318 16.12 8.83 0.39
C ASN A 318 16.23 8.54 1.90
N CYS A 319 17.13 9.25 2.60
CA CYS A 319 17.29 9.14 4.04
C CYS A 319 16.06 9.71 4.77
N TRP A 320 15.45 8.91 5.65
CA TRP A 320 14.30 9.31 6.46
C TRP A 320 14.68 10.10 7.71
N ASN A 321 15.85 9.82 8.29
CA ASN A 321 16.42 10.46 9.48
C ASN A 321 17.73 11.21 9.17
N PRO A 322 17.69 12.22 8.28
CA PRO A 322 18.89 12.92 7.78
C PRO A 322 19.66 13.69 8.84
N GLU A 323 19.04 13.99 9.99
CA GLU A 323 19.65 14.66 11.14
C GLU A 323 20.90 13.94 11.68
N ILE A 324 21.03 12.63 11.45
CA ILE A 324 22.22 11.86 11.85
C ILE A 324 23.49 12.30 11.12
N TYR A 325 23.35 12.95 9.95
CA TYR A 325 24.46 13.51 9.15
C TYR A 325 24.78 14.96 9.51
N ALA A 326 23.90 15.63 10.29
CA ALA A 326 24.18 16.98 10.77
C ALA A 326 25.40 16.96 11.71
N GLN A 327 26.36 17.86 11.48
CA GLN A 327 27.45 18.06 12.44
C GLN A 327 26.86 18.58 13.75
N PRO A 328 27.40 18.17 14.94
CA PRO A 328 27.02 18.76 16.19
C PRO A 328 27.26 20.29 16.07
N GLN A 329 26.19 21.07 16.20
CA GLN A 329 26.38 22.55 16.34
C GLN A 329 27.29 22.78 17.54
N ASP A 330 28.47 23.32 17.28
CA ASP A 330 29.43 23.69 18.32
C ASP A 330 28.75 24.75 19.20
N LYS A 331 28.26 24.34 20.37
CA LYS A 331 27.66 25.25 21.37
C LYS A 331 28.74 26.10 22.05
N ARG A 332 29.76 26.48 21.34
CA ARG A 332 30.76 27.46 21.79
C ARG A 332 30.58 28.70 20.95
N HIS A 333 29.71 29.61 21.40
CA HIS A 333 29.88 31.08 21.35
C HIS A 333 28.57 31.71 21.81
N ASN A 334 28.43 31.87 23.11
CA ASN A 334 27.81 32.99 23.80
C ASN A 334 28.21 32.89 25.27
N GLY A 335 29.42 33.42 25.54
CA GLY A 335 29.88 33.86 26.85
C GLY A 335 29.96 35.37 26.86
#